data_76a83f642fbeaee5b50747ab3c23856d
#
_entry.id   76a83f642fbeaee5b50747ab3c23856d
#
_cell.length_a   1.000
_cell.length_b   1.000
_cell.length_c   1.000
_cell.angle_alpha   90.00
_cell.angle_beta   90.00
_cell.angle_gamma   90.00
#
_symmetry.space_group_name_H-M   'P 1'
#
loop_
_entity.id
_entity.type
_entity.pdbx_description
1 polymer ?
#
loop_
_entity_poly.entity_id
_entity_poly.type
_entity_poly.pdbx_seq_one_letter_code
_entity_poly.pdbx_strand_id
1 'polypeptide(L)'
;MGMWIGRNRKARVTYGFDEIALVPGRVTINPNEVDTTFQIPRRDREPLKLKIPILASAMDGVVDVKFAIEMSKLGGLAVLNLEGVQTRYKNPAEVLQKVVETDKSEITALLQKIYQEPVHEDLIAARIKQIKDSGAIAAVSSIPQRAEQFGRIAQDAGADVFVVQSTVSTVRHISSEYKSLDLEKFCRDMHIPVIVGNTVGFDVTFEIMECGPAAVLIGVGPGAACTSRGVLGLGVPQVTATVDCAAARDAYFKKTARYVPIITDGGMSKGGDVCKALACGADAVMVGSAFAKAYEAPGAGYHWGMATPHANLPRGTRIKVGATGSLKQILFGPAEVDDGSQNLVGAITTCMGNVGARNIAEFQQTEIIIAPSIKTEGKLFQTVQSVGMGTR
;
A
#
# COMPACT_ATOMS: atom_id res chain seq x y z
N MET A 1 -17.35 -20.86 -7.49
CA MET A 1 -17.64 -22.20 -6.96
C MET A 1 -16.41 -22.71 -6.22
N GLY A 2 -16.60 -23.33 -5.02
CA GLY A 2 -15.46 -23.89 -4.27
C GLY A 2 -15.15 -25.30 -4.73
N MET A 3 -13.87 -25.64 -4.76
CA MET A 3 -13.39 -27.00 -5.05
C MET A 3 -13.26 -27.80 -3.76
N TRP A 4 -13.49 -29.12 -3.84
CA TRP A 4 -13.23 -30.01 -2.72
C TRP A 4 -11.71 -30.20 -2.53
N ILE A 5 -11.19 -29.88 -1.35
CA ILE A 5 -9.77 -30.07 -0.98
C ILE A 5 -9.57 -31.28 -0.06
N GLY A 6 -10.63 -31.95 0.30
CA GLY A 6 -10.66 -33.15 1.14
C GLY A 6 -12.10 -33.48 1.52
N ARG A 7 -12.27 -34.55 2.28
CA ARG A 7 -13.60 -35.00 2.71
C ARG A 7 -14.29 -33.90 3.54
N ASN A 8 -15.48 -33.51 3.11
CA ASN A 8 -16.33 -32.50 3.78
C ASN A 8 -15.72 -31.08 3.86
N ARG A 9 -14.70 -30.76 3.06
CA ARG A 9 -14.10 -29.42 3.04
C ARG A 9 -13.94 -28.88 1.63
N LYS A 10 -14.48 -27.69 1.41
CA LYS A 10 -14.32 -26.90 0.17
C LYS A 10 -13.40 -25.72 0.38
N ALA A 11 -12.65 -25.36 -0.63
CA ALA A 11 -11.95 -24.09 -0.76
C ALA A 11 -12.16 -23.53 -2.15
N ARG A 12 -12.04 -22.20 -2.29
CA ARG A 12 -12.05 -21.57 -3.61
C ARG A 12 -10.62 -21.37 -4.13
N VAL A 13 -10.44 -21.41 -5.42
CA VAL A 13 -9.18 -21.03 -6.08
C VAL A 13 -9.07 -19.51 -6.02
N THR A 14 -7.85 -19.01 -5.79
CA THR A 14 -7.52 -17.58 -5.70
C THR A 14 -6.30 -17.28 -6.55
N TYR A 15 -6.18 -16.06 -7.05
CA TYR A 15 -5.17 -15.65 -8.02
C TYR A 15 -4.33 -14.48 -7.54
N GLY A 16 -3.03 -14.53 -7.82
CA GLY A 16 -2.09 -13.43 -7.69
C GLY A 16 -1.79 -12.76 -9.03
N PHE A 17 -0.94 -11.73 -9.03
CA PHE A 17 -0.60 -10.99 -10.25
C PHE A 17 0.09 -11.86 -11.31
N ASP A 18 0.79 -12.92 -10.91
CA ASP A 18 1.54 -13.80 -11.80
C ASP A 18 0.67 -14.75 -12.63
N GLU A 19 -0.60 -14.85 -12.24
CA GLU A 19 -1.53 -15.85 -12.80
C GLU A 19 -2.55 -15.23 -13.75
N ILE A 20 -2.51 -13.91 -13.93
CA ILE A 20 -3.43 -13.19 -14.82
C ILE A 20 -2.68 -12.34 -15.85
N ALA A 21 -3.36 -12.02 -16.94
CA ALA A 21 -2.94 -11.01 -17.90
C ALA A 21 -4.13 -10.12 -18.30
N LEU A 22 -3.81 -8.91 -18.75
CA LEU A 22 -4.77 -7.97 -19.30
C LEU A 22 -4.84 -8.16 -20.83
N VAL A 23 -6.05 -8.14 -21.37
CA VAL A 23 -6.26 -8.27 -22.83
C VAL A 23 -6.18 -6.90 -23.47
N PRO A 24 -5.37 -6.71 -24.54
CA PRO A 24 -5.35 -5.45 -25.27
C PRO A 24 -6.73 -5.06 -25.81
N GLY A 25 -7.03 -3.77 -25.81
CA GLY A 25 -8.31 -3.25 -26.25
C GLY A 25 -8.47 -3.28 -27.79
N ARG A 26 -9.71 -3.10 -28.24
CA ARG A 26 -10.02 -2.95 -29.69
C ARG A 26 -9.65 -1.56 -30.22
N VAL A 27 -9.44 -0.59 -29.34
CA VAL A 27 -9.05 0.79 -29.61
C VAL A 27 -7.87 1.10 -28.72
N THR A 28 -6.90 1.83 -29.24
CA THR A 28 -5.78 2.35 -28.45
C THR A 28 -5.89 3.85 -28.31
N ILE A 29 -5.36 4.39 -27.21
CA ILE A 29 -5.32 5.82 -26.88
C ILE A 29 -3.86 6.19 -26.66
N ASN A 30 -3.47 7.41 -27.02
CA ASN A 30 -2.13 7.89 -26.73
C ASN A 30 -1.94 7.95 -25.19
N PRO A 31 -0.83 7.43 -24.64
CA PRO A 31 -0.55 7.48 -23.21
C PRO A 31 -0.64 8.87 -22.57
N ASN A 32 -0.40 9.94 -23.35
CA ASN A 32 -0.50 11.32 -22.85
C ASN A 32 -1.94 11.83 -22.73
N GLU A 33 -2.93 11.08 -23.22
CA GLU A 33 -4.35 11.46 -23.20
C GLU A 33 -5.14 10.73 -22.10
N VAL A 34 -4.48 9.91 -21.30
CA VAL A 34 -5.13 9.18 -20.20
C VAL A 34 -5.03 9.96 -18.90
N ASP A 35 -6.09 9.90 -18.09
CA ASP A 35 -6.15 10.50 -16.76
C ASP A 35 -5.91 9.45 -15.67
N THR A 36 -4.83 9.62 -14.93
CA THR A 36 -4.46 8.76 -13.80
C THR A 36 -4.80 9.37 -12.44
N THR A 37 -5.54 10.47 -12.40
CA THR A 37 -5.89 11.18 -11.16
C THR A 37 -6.62 10.27 -10.19
N PHE A 38 -6.18 10.26 -8.95
CA PHE A 38 -6.86 9.62 -7.84
C PHE A 38 -7.43 10.66 -6.88
N GLN A 39 -8.61 10.40 -6.34
CA GLN A 39 -9.28 11.30 -5.42
C GLN A 39 -9.61 10.61 -4.09
N ILE A 40 -9.20 11.22 -2.98
CA ILE A 40 -9.60 10.81 -1.64
C ILE A 40 -10.79 11.69 -1.22
N PRO A 41 -12.00 11.12 -1.02
CA PRO A 41 -13.17 11.88 -0.61
C PRO A 41 -12.94 12.62 0.71
N ARG A 42 -13.46 13.83 0.82
CA ARG A 42 -13.50 14.62 2.05
C ARG A 42 -14.96 14.94 2.38
N ARG A 43 -15.28 14.99 3.67
CA ARG A 43 -16.59 15.45 4.12
C ARG A 43 -16.65 16.98 3.98
N ASP A 44 -17.71 17.48 3.36
CA ASP A 44 -18.00 18.92 3.24
C ASP A 44 -16.87 19.77 2.58
N ARG A 45 -16.00 19.13 1.80
CA ARG A 45 -14.90 19.78 1.06
C ARG A 45 -14.64 19.07 -0.27
N GLU A 46 -13.98 19.79 -1.18
CA GLU A 46 -13.45 19.19 -2.40
C GLU A 46 -12.52 18.00 -2.08
N PRO A 47 -12.59 16.91 -2.85
CA PRO A 47 -11.71 15.76 -2.68
C PRO A 47 -10.24 16.16 -2.71
N LEU A 48 -9.41 15.45 -1.96
CA LEU A 48 -7.96 15.57 -2.09
C LEU A 48 -7.54 14.87 -3.40
N LYS A 49 -7.01 15.65 -4.35
CA LYS A 49 -6.61 15.14 -5.66
C LYS A 49 -5.11 14.80 -5.66
N LEU A 50 -4.78 13.59 -6.07
CA LEU A 50 -3.44 13.13 -6.37
C LEU A 50 -3.31 12.97 -7.88
N LYS A 51 -2.19 13.42 -8.46
CA LYS A 51 -1.94 13.34 -9.91
C LYS A 51 -1.74 11.90 -10.39
N ILE A 52 -1.28 11.04 -9.50
CA ILE A 52 -1.01 9.61 -9.78
C ILE A 52 -1.67 8.73 -8.71
N PRO A 53 -2.17 7.53 -9.06
CA PRO A 53 -2.89 6.64 -8.16
C PRO A 53 -1.92 5.75 -7.35
N ILE A 54 -0.82 6.33 -6.86
CA ILE A 54 0.24 5.58 -6.18
C ILE A 54 0.55 6.22 -4.83
N LEU A 55 0.50 5.38 -3.79
CA LEU A 55 0.85 5.73 -2.42
C LEU A 55 2.10 4.96 -1.99
N ALA A 56 2.95 5.58 -1.17
CA ALA A 56 4.06 4.89 -0.51
C ALA A 56 3.61 4.34 0.86
N SER A 57 3.93 3.08 1.10
CA SER A 57 3.55 2.35 2.32
C SER A 57 4.23 2.93 3.56
N ALA A 58 3.52 2.93 4.68
CA ALA A 58 3.93 3.44 5.98
C ALA A 58 5.02 2.58 6.63
N MET A 59 6.20 2.55 6.05
CA MET A 59 7.34 1.73 6.46
C MET A 59 8.56 2.61 6.71
N ASP A 60 9.23 2.43 7.85
CA ASP A 60 10.39 3.26 8.24
C ASP A 60 11.57 3.18 7.27
N GLY A 61 11.71 2.07 6.55
CA GLY A 61 12.73 1.95 5.49
C GLY A 61 12.34 2.61 4.17
N VAL A 62 11.10 3.11 4.04
CA VAL A 62 10.57 3.70 2.80
C VAL A 62 10.24 5.17 2.97
N VAL A 63 9.54 5.55 4.03
CA VAL A 63 8.99 6.89 4.21
C VAL A 63 9.57 7.55 5.46
N ASP A 64 10.22 8.67 5.25
CA ASP A 64 10.50 9.69 6.24
C ASP A 64 9.87 11.03 5.80
N VAL A 65 10.15 12.10 6.54
CA VAL A 65 9.65 13.44 6.21
C VAL A 65 10.11 13.91 4.84
N LYS A 66 11.38 13.66 4.47
CA LYS A 66 11.94 14.10 3.18
C LYS A 66 11.31 13.34 2.02
N PHE A 67 11.17 12.03 2.16
CA PHE A 67 10.50 11.18 1.18
C PHE A 67 9.03 11.60 0.99
N ALA A 68 8.30 11.88 2.08
CA ALA A 68 6.91 12.33 2.01
C ALA A 68 6.76 13.65 1.25
N ILE A 69 7.65 14.60 1.47
CA ILE A 69 7.70 15.87 0.75
C ILE A 69 7.94 15.65 -0.74
N GLU A 70 8.92 14.82 -1.09
CA GLU A 70 9.27 14.57 -2.49
C GLU A 70 8.15 13.81 -3.22
N MET A 71 7.56 12.79 -2.59
CA MET A 71 6.42 12.05 -3.15
C MET A 71 5.22 12.96 -3.42
N SER A 72 4.93 13.90 -2.52
CA SER A 72 3.86 14.88 -2.69
C SER A 72 4.13 15.82 -3.88
N LYS A 73 5.37 16.32 -4.05
CA LYS A 73 5.77 17.15 -5.21
C LYS A 73 5.58 16.39 -6.51
N LEU A 74 5.86 15.10 -6.53
CA LEU A 74 5.71 14.24 -7.69
C LEU A 74 4.24 13.83 -7.95
N GLY A 75 3.31 14.24 -7.08
CA GLY A 75 1.86 14.08 -7.27
C GLY A 75 1.28 12.81 -6.72
N GLY A 76 2.06 12.01 -5.99
CA GLY A 76 1.61 10.87 -5.21
C GLY A 76 1.40 11.23 -3.73
N LEU A 77 1.25 10.21 -2.89
CA LEU A 77 1.09 10.36 -1.45
C LEU A 77 2.01 9.39 -0.71
N ALA A 78 2.73 9.84 0.31
CA ALA A 78 3.46 8.95 1.19
C ALA A 78 2.85 8.98 2.59
N VAL A 79 2.71 7.80 3.20
CA VAL A 79 2.15 7.66 4.54
C VAL A 79 3.27 7.50 5.56
N LEU A 80 3.41 8.45 6.49
CA LEU A 80 4.39 8.38 7.57
C LEU A 80 3.82 7.56 8.72
N ASN A 81 4.58 6.55 9.18
CA ASN A 81 4.16 5.72 10.31
C ASN A 81 4.41 6.44 11.64
N LEU A 82 3.34 6.74 12.39
CA LEU A 82 3.42 7.39 13.71
C LEU A 82 3.91 6.46 14.83
N GLU A 83 4.08 5.19 14.56
CA GLU A 83 4.65 4.21 15.49
C GLU A 83 6.04 3.75 15.07
N GLY A 84 6.58 4.43 14.07
CA GLY A 84 7.91 4.20 13.54
C GLY A 84 9.02 4.92 14.27
N VAL A 85 10.22 4.84 13.71
CA VAL A 85 11.44 5.49 14.21
C VAL A 85 11.30 7.01 14.22
N GLN A 86 10.52 7.58 13.28
CA GLN A 86 10.35 9.01 13.12
C GLN A 86 9.76 9.72 14.34
N THR A 87 8.97 9.01 15.12
CA THR A 87 8.26 9.55 16.31
C THR A 87 8.76 8.97 17.62
N ARG A 88 9.72 8.04 17.56
CA ARG A 88 10.39 7.46 18.74
C ARG A 88 11.73 8.14 19.04
N TYR A 89 12.38 8.72 18.04
CA TYR A 89 13.69 9.30 18.18
C TYR A 89 13.74 10.72 17.61
N LYS A 90 14.40 11.62 18.34
CA LYS A 90 14.64 13.00 17.86
C LYS A 90 15.49 13.02 16.61
N ASN A 91 16.50 12.11 16.53
CA ASN A 91 17.37 11.93 15.38
C ASN A 91 17.14 10.53 14.73
N PRO A 92 16.05 10.34 13.95
CA PRO A 92 15.71 9.06 13.35
C PRO A 92 16.74 8.58 12.30
N ALA A 93 17.46 9.50 11.64
CA ALA A 93 18.42 9.15 10.60
C ALA A 93 19.57 8.29 11.14
N GLU A 94 20.11 8.61 12.34
CA GLU A 94 21.16 7.81 12.98
C GLU A 94 20.66 6.39 13.32
N VAL A 95 19.41 6.27 13.74
CA VAL A 95 18.82 4.97 14.08
C VAL A 95 18.64 4.13 12.83
N LEU A 96 18.16 4.73 11.74
CA LEU A 96 17.97 4.06 10.46
C LEU A 96 19.31 3.65 9.84
N GLN A 97 20.33 4.48 9.96
CA GLN A 97 21.69 4.13 9.52
C GLN A 97 22.21 2.88 10.26
N LYS A 98 22.04 2.79 11.59
CA LYS A 98 22.38 1.58 12.35
C LYS A 98 21.64 0.35 11.84
N VAL A 99 20.34 0.48 11.50
CA VAL A 99 19.57 -0.63 10.92
C VAL A 99 20.14 -1.07 9.58
N VAL A 100 20.58 -0.14 8.73
CA VAL A 100 21.20 -0.43 7.42
C VAL A 100 22.54 -1.14 7.57
N GLU A 101 23.39 -0.69 8.50
CA GLU A 101 24.77 -1.18 8.70
C GLU A 101 24.86 -2.49 9.49
N THR A 102 23.81 -2.87 10.23
CA THR A 102 23.81 -4.06 11.10
C THR A 102 23.76 -5.36 10.30
N ASP A 103 24.53 -6.35 10.73
CA ASP A 103 24.58 -7.66 10.12
C ASP A 103 23.25 -8.42 10.20
N LYS A 104 23.03 -9.35 9.25
CA LYS A 104 21.81 -10.15 9.16
C LYS A 104 21.51 -10.95 10.43
N SER A 105 22.53 -11.43 11.13
CA SER A 105 22.40 -12.21 12.37
C SER A 105 21.91 -11.40 13.56
N GLU A 106 22.17 -10.08 13.59
CA GLU A 106 21.87 -9.22 14.74
C GLU A 106 20.65 -8.31 14.52
N ILE A 107 20.20 -8.17 13.27
CA ILE A 107 19.19 -7.18 12.90
C ILE A 107 17.85 -7.38 13.62
N THR A 108 17.42 -8.62 13.84
CA THR A 108 16.15 -8.89 14.53
C THR A 108 16.16 -8.37 15.96
N ALA A 109 17.25 -8.62 16.71
CA ALA A 109 17.42 -8.14 18.07
C ALA A 109 17.50 -6.60 18.11
N LEU A 110 18.21 -5.98 17.15
CA LEU A 110 18.28 -4.54 17.03
C LEU A 110 16.90 -3.92 16.76
N LEU A 111 16.14 -4.43 15.80
CA LEU A 111 14.81 -3.93 15.51
C LEU A 111 13.86 -4.06 16.71
N GLN A 112 13.92 -5.18 17.43
CA GLN A 112 13.13 -5.35 18.66
C GLN A 112 13.47 -4.27 19.69
N LYS A 113 14.77 -3.97 19.89
CA LYS A 113 15.24 -2.93 20.80
C LYS A 113 14.79 -1.53 20.37
N ILE A 114 14.94 -1.19 19.10
CA ILE A 114 14.55 0.11 18.54
C ILE A 114 13.07 0.40 18.79
N TYR A 115 12.20 -0.57 18.56
CA TYR A 115 10.77 -0.38 18.69
C TYR A 115 10.24 -0.55 20.13
N GLN A 116 11.11 -0.79 21.13
CA GLN A 116 10.76 -0.70 22.55
C GLN A 116 10.74 0.75 23.05
N GLU A 117 11.49 1.66 22.39
CA GLU A 117 11.42 3.08 22.72
C GLU A 117 9.98 3.59 22.58
N PRO A 118 9.44 4.34 23.54
CA PRO A 118 8.08 4.85 23.45
C PRO A 118 7.92 5.87 22.30
N VAL A 119 6.71 6.00 21.78
CA VAL A 119 6.36 7.08 20.86
C VAL A 119 6.24 8.37 21.64
N HIS A 120 6.85 9.44 21.15
CA HIS A 120 6.79 10.79 21.73
C HIS A 120 5.77 11.63 20.94
N GLU A 121 4.74 12.12 21.63
CA GLU A 121 3.63 12.88 21.02
C GLU A 121 4.08 14.20 20.39
N ASP A 122 5.06 14.87 21.01
CA ASP A 122 5.67 16.08 20.47
C ASP A 122 6.36 15.85 19.13
N LEU A 123 6.95 14.67 18.92
CA LEU A 123 7.54 14.29 17.64
C LEU A 123 6.47 14.03 16.57
N ILE A 124 5.28 13.53 16.93
CA ILE A 124 4.17 13.38 15.98
C ILE A 124 3.83 14.74 15.37
N ALA A 125 3.53 15.73 16.21
CA ALA A 125 3.20 17.07 15.76
C ALA A 125 4.36 17.71 14.98
N ALA A 126 5.61 17.55 15.45
CA ALA A 126 6.78 18.09 14.79
C ALA A 126 6.99 17.53 13.38
N ARG A 127 6.85 16.19 13.17
CA ARG A 127 7.02 15.58 11.84
C ARG A 127 5.92 16.01 10.86
N ILE A 128 4.67 16.06 11.32
CA ILE A 128 3.55 16.56 10.50
C ILE A 128 3.79 17.99 10.08
N LYS A 129 4.18 18.86 11.05
CA LYS A 129 4.49 20.26 10.76
C LYS A 129 5.62 20.40 9.75
N GLN A 130 6.71 19.63 9.87
CA GLN A 130 7.81 19.64 8.90
C GLN A 130 7.33 19.33 7.47
N ILE A 131 6.40 18.37 7.29
CA ILE A 131 5.81 18.08 5.99
C ILE A 131 4.94 19.26 5.53
N LYS A 132 4.07 19.78 6.40
CA LYS A 132 3.14 20.86 6.07
C LYS A 132 3.83 22.18 5.74
N ASP A 133 4.87 22.54 6.47
CA ASP A 133 5.65 23.78 6.25
C ASP A 133 6.32 23.79 4.85
N SER A 134 6.52 22.61 4.22
CA SER A 134 6.99 22.52 2.83
C SER A 134 5.88 22.67 1.77
N GLY A 135 4.61 22.81 2.18
CA GLY A 135 3.45 22.81 1.30
C GLY A 135 3.00 21.43 0.82
N ALA A 136 3.62 20.35 1.32
CA ALA A 136 3.29 18.98 0.94
C ALA A 136 2.03 18.46 1.67
N ILE A 137 1.45 17.39 1.12
CA ILE A 137 0.34 16.66 1.72
C ILE A 137 0.90 15.76 2.83
N ALA A 138 0.39 15.94 4.06
CA ALA A 138 0.78 15.13 5.21
C ALA A 138 -0.23 14.01 5.44
N ALA A 139 0.15 12.77 5.12
CA ALA A 139 -0.58 11.57 5.47
C ALA A 139 0.20 10.75 6.50
N VAL A 140 -0.50 10.29 7.54
CA VAL A 140 0.12 9.57 8.65
C VAL A 140 -0.70 8.34 9.03
N SER A 141 -0.05 7.32 9.62
CA SER A 141 -0.74 6.09 10.03
C SER A 141 -0.48 5.72 11.47
N SER A 142 -1.47 5.02 12.05
CA SER A 142 -1.39 4.41 13.37
C SER A 142 -2.18 3.10 13.41
N ILE A 143 -1.86 2.24 14.38
CA ILE A 143 -2.67 1.05 14.68
C ILE A 143 -4.00 1.47 15.34
N PRO A 144 -5.05 0.62 15.27
CA PRO A 144 -6.36 0.93 15.86
C PRO A 144 -6.29 1.29 17.35
N GLN A 145 -5.40 0.66 18.13
CA GLN A 145 -5.27 0.89 19.57
C GLN A 145 -4.78 2.30 19.95
N ARG A 146 -4.12 2.98 19.03
CA ARG A 146 -3.60 4.34 19.21
C ARG A 146 -4.34 5.39 18.38
N ALA A 147 -5.26 4.96 17.52
CA ALA A 147 -5.90 5.84 16.54
C ALA A 147 -6.64 7.01 17.18
N GLU A 148 -7.39 6.82 18.27
CA GLU A 148 -8.09 7.91 18.93
C GLU A 148 -7.13 8.99 19.47
N GLN A 149 -6.01 8.59 20.05
CA GLN A 149 -5.00 9.50 20.62
C GLN A 149 -4.19 10.18 19.52
N PHE A 150 -3.58 9.39 18.64
CA PHE A 150 -2.69 9.92 17.60
C PHE A 150 -3.45 10.65 16.49
N GLY A 151 -4.69 10.23 16.22
CA GLY A 151 -5.56 10.89 15.25
C GLY A 151 -5.88 12.34 15.65
N ARG A 152 -6.16 12.60 16.93
CA ARG A 152 -6.36 13.96 17.43
C ARG A 152 -5.10 14.81 17.28
N ILE A 153 -3.96 14.30 17.75
CA ILE A 153 -2.67 15.00 17.64
C ILE A 153 -2.35 15.28 16.16
N ALA A 154 -2.55 14.30 15.29
CA ALA A 154 -2.29 14.45 13.86
C ALA A 154 -3.19 15.50 13.21
N GLN A 155 -4.48 15.50 13.52
CA GLN A 155 -5.43 16.48 13.02
C GLN A 155 -5.09 17.90 13.51
N ASP A 156 -4.79 18.06 14.81
CA ASP A 156 -4.43 19.34 15.42
C ASP A 156 -3.09 19.87 14.85
N ALA A 157 -2.17 18.98 14.49
CA ALA A 157 -0.91 19.33 13.82
C ALA A 157 -1.08 19.64 12.32
N GLY A 158 -2.29 19.50 11.76
CA GLY A 158 -2.62 19.85 10.38
C GLY A 158 -2.38 18.72 9.36
N ALA A 159 -2.41 17.45 9.75
CA ALA A 159 -2.39 16.34 8.81
C ALA A 159 -3.58 16.44 7.83
N ASP A 160 -3.37 15.99 6.59
CA ASP A 160 -4.40 15.98 5.54
C ASP A 160 -5.15 14.65 5.45
N VAL A 161 -4.51 13.55 5.86
CA VAL A 161 -5.06 12.18 5.82
C VAL A 161 -4.58 11.39 7.04
N PHE A 162 -5.48 10.65 7.67
CA PHE A 162 -5.14 9.71 8.73
C PHE A 162 -5.44 8.27 8.31
N VAL A 163 -4.50 7.35 8.50
CA VAL A 163 -4.63 5.95 8.13
C VAL A 163 -4.68 5.09 9.38
N VAL A 164 -5.78 4.38 9.59
CA VAL A 164 -5.90 3.33 10.61
C VAL A 164 -5.49 2.02 9.97
N GLN A 165 -4.31 1.50 10.31
CA GLN A 165 -3.73 0.35 9.65
C GLN A 165 -3.29 -0.74 10.63
N SER A 166 -3.70 -1.98 10.36
CA SER A 166 -3.20 -3.19 11.05
C SER A 166 -3.06 -4.34 10.05
N THR A 167 -2.47 -5.47 10.50
CA THR A 167 -2.33 -6.67 9.66
C THR A 167 -3.67 -7.18 9.15
N VAL A 168 -4.69 -7.17 10.03
CA VAL A 168 -6.08 -7.48 9.71
C VAL A 168 -6.96 -6.49 10.45
N SER A 169 -7.77 -5.74 9.73
CA SER A 169 -8.75 -4.81 10.30
C SER A 169 -10.16 -5.37 10.14
N THR A 170 -10.93 -5.28 11.22
CA THR A 170 -12.36 -5.62 11.25
C THR A 170 -13.11 -4.57 12.08
N VAL A 171 -14.39 -4.42 11.82
CA VAL A 171 -15.26 -3.51 12.61
C VAL A 171 -15.44 -4.03 14.04
N ARG A 172 -15.47 -5.34 14.20
CA ARG A 172 -15.68 -6.00 15.51
C ARG A 172 -14.37 -6.63 15.99
N HIS A 173 -13.70 -5.94 16.88
CA HIS A 173 -12.54 -6.47 17.60
C HIS A 173 -12.90 -6.68 19.08
N ILE A 174 -12.67 -7.88 19.59
CA ILE A 174 -12.96 -8.24 21.00
C ILE A 174 -11.63 -8.32 21.75
N SER A 175 -11.50 -7.52 22.81
CA SER A 175 -10.36 -7.54 23.72
C SER A 175 -10.84 -7.40 25.16
N SER A 176 -10.19 -8.15 26.06
CA SER A 176 -10.33 -7.98 27.51
C SER A 176 -9.26 -7.04 28.11
N GLU A 177 -8.22 -6.70 27.32
CA GLU A 177 -7.06 -5.94 27.79
C GLU A 177 -7.18 -4.44 27.52
N TYR A 178 -7.92 -4.06 26.47
CA TYR A 178 -8.10 -2.66 26.08
C TYR A 178 -9.45 -2.44 25.38
N LYS A 179 -9.90 -1.19 25.40
CA LYS A 179 -11.11 -0.80 24.68
C LYS A 179 -10.83 -0.81 23.17
N SER A 180 -11.62 -1.58 22.43
CA SER A 180 -11.57 -1.61 20.98
C SER A 180 -11.95 -0.26 20.38
N LEU A 181 -11.34 0.11 19.27
CA LEU A 181 -11.68 1.32 18.52
C LEU A 181 -13.11 1.21 17.99
N ASP A 182 -13.95 2.16 18.34
CA ASP A 182 -15.23 2.38 17.67
C ASP A 182 -14.96 3.08 16.33
N LEU A 183 -14.86 2.28 15.28
CA LEU A 183 -14.43 2.75 13.97
C LEU A 183 -15.43 3.73 13.35
N GLU A 184 -16.74 3.49 13.52
CA GLU A 184 -17.78 4.38 13.01
C GLU A 184 -17.71 5.75 13.69
N LYS A 185 -17.65 5.73 15.05
CA LYS A 185 -17.49 6.96 15.83
C LYS A 185 -16.22 7.69 15.44
N PHE A 186 -15.09 6.98 15.31
CA PHE A 186 -13.81 7.57 14.95
C PHE A 186 -13.87 8.24 13.56
N CYS A 187 -14.36 7.54 12.53
CA CYS A 187 -14.50 8.11 11.19
C CYS A 187 -15.44 9.31 11.16
N ARG A 188 -16.50 9.32 11.98
CA ARG A 188 -17.42 10.43 12.09
C ARG A 188 -16.81 11.66 12.77
N ASP A 189 -16.04 11.44 13.84
CA ASP A 189 -15.52 12.52 14.69
C ASP A 189 -14.26 13.19 14.09
N MET A 190 -13.55 12.50 13.19
CA MET A 190 -12.40 13.06 12.47
C MET A 190 -12.84 14.07 11.40
N HIS A 191 -12.19 15.24 11.36
CA HIS A 191 -12.42 16.29 10.35
C HIS A 191 -11.54 16.12 9.09
N ILE A 192 -10.56 15.21 9.14
CA ILE A 192 -9.72 14.82 8.01
C ILE A 192 -10.13 13.42 7.53
N PRO A 193 -9.93 13.10 6.24
CA PRO A 193 -10.26 11.77 5.71
C PRO A 193 -9.50 10.67 6.43
N VAL A 194 -10.24 9.62 6.80
CA VAL A 194 -9.70 8.42 7.44
C VAL A 194 -9.68 7.29 6.42
N ILE A 195 -8.52 6.71 6.20
CA ILE A 195 -8.34 5.48 5.42
C ILE A 195 -8.22 4.32 6.41
N VAL A 196 -8.86 3.20 6.12
CA VAL A 196 -8.91 2.05 7.05
C VAL A 196 -8.45 0.77 6.37
N GLY A 197 -7.65 -0.04 7.01
CA GLY A 197 -7.25 -1.38 6.56
C GLY A 197 -6.22 -2.05 7.45
N ASN A 198 -5.77 -3.21 7.08
CA ASN A 198 -6.00 -3.92 5.83
C ASN A 198 -7.08 -4.99 5.95
N THR A 199 -7.78 -5.22 4.86
CA THR A 199 -8.80 -6.27 4.74
C THR A 199 -8.68 -7.01 3.39
N VAL A 200 -9.40 -8.14 3.22
CA VAL A 200 -9.28 -8.99 2.02
C VAL A 200 -10.57 -9.73 1.66
N GLY A 201 -11.71 -9.26 2.01
CA GLY A 201 -12.94 -9.99 1.70
C GLY A 201 -14.13 -9.07 1.52
N PHE A 202 -15.12 -9.52 0.77
CA PHE A 202 -16.32 -8.75 0.46
C PHE A 202 -17.03 -8.25 1.74
N ASP A 203 -17.41 -9.16 2.64
CA ASP A 203 -18.26 -8.81 3.78
C ASP A 203 -17.57 -7.83 4.74
N VAL A 204 -16.31 -8.10 5.10
CA VAL A 204 -15.55 -7.23 6.01
C VAL A 204 -15.29 -5.86 5.37
N THR A 205 -14.99 -5.81 4.07
CA THR A 205 -14.82 -4.54 3.35
C THR A 205 -16.10 -3.73 3.35
N PHE A 206 -17.23 -4.40 3.11
CA PHE A 206 -18.54 -3.76 3.12
C PHE A 206 -18.87 -3.19 4.51
N GLU A 207 -18.70 -3.98 5.58
CA GLU A 207 -18.89 -3.53 6.98
C GLU A 207 -17.98 -2.33 7.32
N ILE A 208 -16.71 -2.35 6.89
CA ILE A 208 -15.80 -1.20 7.08
C ILE A 208 -16.31 0.04 6.35
N MET A 209 -16.83 -0.08 5.12
CA MET A 209 -17.39 1.04 4.37
C MET A 209 -18.62 1.65 5.06
N GLU A 210 -19.43 0.84 5.74
CA GLU A 210 -20.56 1.32 6.56
C GLU A 210 -20.10 2.21 7.73
N CYS A 211 -18.89 2.00 8.27
CA CYS A 211 -18.32 2.87 9.29
C CYS A 211 -17.91 4.27 8.78
N GLY A 212 -17.96 4.51 7.48
CA GLY A 212 -17.76 5.84 6.91
C GLY A 212 -16.34 6.28 6.62
N PRO A 213 -15.35 5.40 6.35
CA PRO A 213 -14.01 5.82 5.94
C PRO A 213 -14.01 6.55 4.59
N ALA A 214 -12.92 7.25 4.30
CA ALA A 214 -12.68 7.90 3.03
C ALA A 214 -12.15 6.92 1.96
N ALA A 215 -11.44 5.86 2.37
CA ALA A 215 -10.96 4.78 1.52
C ALA A 215 -10.65 3.53 2.36
N VAL A 216 -10.49 2.37 1.70
CA VAL A 216 -10.14 1.10 2.35
C VAL A 216 -8.85 0.52 1.76
N LEU A 217 -7.89 0.10 2.62
CA LEU A 217 -6.67 -0.61 2.21
C LEU A 217 -6.93 -2.10 2.10
N ILE A 218 -6.49 -2.69 0.98
CA ILE A 218 -6.75 -4.08 0.63
C ILE A 218 -5.43 -4.86 0.56
N GLY A 219 -5.32 -5.91 1.38
CA GLY A 219 -4.19 -6.83 1.31
C GLY A 219 -3.77 -7.36 2.67
N VAL A 220 -3.70 -8.68 2.81
CA VAL A 220 -3.16 -9.38 3.97
C VAL A 220 -2.09 -10.35 3.51
N GLY A 221 -0.85 -10.07 3.86
CA GLY A 221 0.29 -10.94 3.58
C GLY A 221 0.92 -10.86 2.19
N PRO A 222 0.59 -9.92 1.26
CA PRO A 222 1.17 -9.92 -0.07
C PRO A 222 2.57 -9.29 -0.12
N GLY A 223 2.92 -8.41 0.81
CA GLY A 223 4.18 -7.65 0.80
C GLY A 223 5.41 -8.53 1.03
N ALA A 224 6.53 -8.21 0.37
CA ALA A 224 7.79 -8.96 0.48
C ALA A 224 8.35 -9.01 1.92
N ALA A 225 8.16 -7.96 2.72
CA ALA A 225 8.57 -7.92 4.12
C ALA A 225 7.50 -8.45 5.09
N CYS A 226 6.32 -8.84 4.59
CA CYS A 226 5.25 -9.37 5.43
C CYS A 226 5.50 -10.84 5.78
N THR A 227 5.42 -11.16 7.06
CA THR A 227 5.62 -12.53 7.57
C THR A 227 4.30 -13.26 7.85
N SER A 228 3.15 -12.61 7.72
CA SER A 228 1.84 -13.16 8.11
C SER A 228 1.52 -14.49 7.45
N ARG A 229 1.84 -14.67 6.15
CA ARG A 229 1.60 -15.95 5.45
C ARG A 229 2.43 -17.09 5.99
N GLY A 230 3.69 -16.84 6.32
CA GLY A 230 4.59 -17.87 6.86
C GLY A 230 4.39 -18.12 8.35
N VAL A 231 4.11 -17.09 9.14
CA VAL A 231 4.03 -17.19 10.60
C VAL A 231 2.63 -17.58 11.07
N LEU A 232 1.59 -17.05 10.42
CA LEU A 232 0.19 -17.26 10.84
C LEU A 232 -0.61 -18.12 9.85
N GLY A 233 -0.10 -18.37 8.65
CA GLY A 233 -0.85 -19.03 7.58
C GLY A 233 -2.00 -18.17 7.02
N LEU A 234 -2.02 -16.86 7.32
CA LEU A 234 -3.07 -15.94 6.88
C LEU A 234 -2.66 -15.16 5.64
N GLY A 235 -3.57 -15.09 4.67
CA GLY A 235 -3.37 -14.27 3.47
C GLY A 235 -4.32 -14.67 2.34
N VAL A 236 -4.54 -13.70 1.44
CA VAL A 236 -5.28 -13.92 0.18
C VAL A 236 -4.41 -13.37 -0.95
N PRO A 237 -4.24 -14.10 -2.08
CA PRO A 237 -3.59 -13.58 -3.27
C PRO A 237 -4.25 -12.30 -3.76
N GLN A 238 -3.43 -11.33 -4.17
CA GLN A 238 -3.82 -9.93 -4.21
C GLN A 238 -4.85 -9.60 -5.31
N VAL A 239 -4.82 -10.32 -6.43
CA VAL A 239 -5.86 -10.18 -7.47
C VAL A 239 -7.24 -10.51 -6.92
N THR A 240 -7.37 -11.68 -6.30
CA THR A 240 -8.65 -12.11 -5.72
C THR A 240 -9.11 -11.17 -4.60
N ALA A 241 -8.19 -10.75 -3.72
CA ALA A 241 -8.51 -9.79 -2.65
C ALA A 241 -9.04 -8.47 -3.23
N THR A 242 -8.38 -7.94 -4.26
CA THR A 242 -8.78 -6.69 -4.91
C THR A 242 -10.16 -6.82 -5.57
N VAL A 243 -10.41 -7.87 -6.34
CA VAL A 243 -11.69 -8.10 -7.03
C VAL A 243 -12.85 -8.26 -6.03
N ASP A 244 -12.66 -9.02 -4.95
CA ASP A 244 -13.70 -9.19 -3.92
C ASP A 244 -14.04 -7.87 -3.23
N CYS A 245 -13.01 -7.07 -2.91
CA CYS A 245 -13.21 -5.79 -2.24
C CYS A 245 -13.76 -4.71 -3.19
N ALA A 246 -13.42 -4.76 -4.48
CA ALA A 246 -14.05 -3.92 -5.50
C ALA A 246 -15.54 -4.23 -5.64
N ALA A 247 -15.90 -5.51 -5.63
CA ALA A 247 -17.31 -5.92 -5.61
C ALA A 247 -18.05 -5.40 -4.36
N ALA A 248 -17.41 -5.38 -3.19
CA ALA A 248 -17.99 -4.78 -1.99
C ALA A 248 -18.21 -3.27 -2.14
N ARG A 249 -17.23 -2.54 -2.71
CA ARG A 249 -17.33 -1.11 -3.03
C ARG A 249 -18.53 -0.84 -3.96
N ASP A 250 -18.66 -1.60 -5.02
CA ASP A 250 -19.70 -1.42 -6.01
C ASP A 250 -21.10 -1.72 -5.43
N ALA A 251 -21.21 -2.76 -4.60
CA ALA A 251 -22.43 -3.08 -3.87
C ALA A 251 -22.78 -1.98 -2.85
N TYR A 252 -21.79 -1.45 -2.13
CA TYR A 252 -21.97 -0.36 -1.19
C TYR A 252 -22.41 0.93 -1.89
N PHE A 253 -21.76 1.27 -3.01
CA PHE A 253 -22.15 2.41 -3.84
C PHE A 253 -23.57 2.27 -4.36
N LYS A 254 -23.95 1.11 -4.85
CA LYS A 254 -25.32 0.84 -5.31
C LYS A 254 -26.37 1.01 -4.20
N LYS A 255 -26.02 0.62 -2.96
CA LYS A 255 -26.91 0.73 -1.79
C LYS A 255 -27.04 2.17 -1.28
N THR A 256 -25.96 2.95 -1.30
CA THR A 256 -25.86 4.21 -0.55
C THR A 256 -25.61 5.46 -1.40
N ALA A 257 -25.30 5.29 -2.69
CA ALA A 257 -24.79 6.34 -3.59
C ALA A 257 -23.46 6.98 -3.12
N ARG A 258 -22.79 6.42 -2.09
CA ARG A 258 -21.50 6.88 -1.59
C ARG A 258 -20.39 5.98 -2.14
N TYR A 259 -19.48 6.57 -2.90
CA TYR A 259 -18.31 5.87 -3.40
C TYR A 259 -17.17 5.92 -2.37
N VAL A 260 -16.68 4.75 -1.94
CA VAL A 260 -15.55 4.60 -1.03
C VAL A 260 -14.46 3.87 -1.80
N PRO A 261 -13.42 4.57 -2.29
CA PRO A 261 -12.37 3.95 -3.08
C PRO A 261 -11.60 2.88 -2.30
N ILE A 262 -11.08 1.89 -3.05
CA ILE A 262 -10.21 0.86 -2.52
C ILE A 262 -8.76 1.06 -2.99
N ILE A 263 -7.80 0.84 -2.10
CA ILE A 263 -6.38 0.97 -2.36
C ILE A 263 -5.73 -0.40 -2.17
N THR A 264 -5.25 -1.01 -3.25
CA THR A 264 -4.56 -2.29 -3.17
C THR A 264 -3.16 -2.11 -2.59
N ASP A 265 -2.88 -2.72 -1.44
CA ASP A 265 -1.64 -2.54 -0.67
C ASP A 265 -0.76 -3.80 -0.70
N GLY A 266 0.45 -3.64 -1.24
CA GLY A 266 1.50 -4.65 -1.26
C GLY A 266 1.42 -5.68 -2.40
N GLY A 267 2.48 -6.46 -2.53
CA GLY A 267 2.60 -7.51 -3.56
C GLY A 267 3.00 -7.00 -4.95
N MET A 268 3.20 -5.70 -5.11
CA MET A 268 3.57 -5.06 -6.36
C MET A 268 5.01 -4.53 -6.30
N SER A 269 5.80 -4.86 -7.31
CA SER A 269 7.18 -4.38 -7.43
C SER A 269 7.50 -3.83 -8.82
N LYS A 270 6.62 -4.02 -9.77
CA LYS A 270 6.78 -3.70 -11.20
C LYS A 270 5.54 -2.99 -11.74
N GLY A 271 5.70 -2.21 -12.79
CA GLY A 271 4.59 -1.50 -13.43
C GLY A 271 3.46 -2.42 -13.88
N GLY A 272 3.77 -3.61 -14.39
CA GLY A 272 2.75 -4.61 -14.77
C GLY A 272 1.88 -5.08 -13.60
N ASP A 273 2.44 -5.22 -12.39
CA ASP A 273 1.66 -5.58 -11.20
C ASP A 273 0.69 -4.47 -10.82
N VAL A 274 1.17 -3.21 -10.89
CA VAL A 274 0.35 -2.01 -10.65
C VAL A 274 -0.80 -1.90 -11.64
N CYS A 275 -0.53 -2.12 -12.94
CA CYS A 275 -1.57 -2.13 -13.97
C CYS A 275 -2.63 -3.20 -13.69
N LYS A 276 -2.22 -4.41 -13.32
CA LYS A 276 -3.14 -5.51 -12.98
C LYS A 276 -3.98 -5.19 -11.75
N ALA A 277 -3.39 -4.57 -10.72
CA ALA A 277 -4.14 -4.15 -9.53
C ALA A 277 -5.25 -3.14 -9.87
N LEU A 278 -4.92 -2.10 -10.65
CA LEU A 278 -5.89 -1.10 -11.09
C LEU A 278 -6.98 -1.72 -11.98
N ALA A 279 -6.61 -2.54 -12.97
CA ALA A 279 -7.58 -3.24 -13.82
C ALA A 279 -8.49 -4.21 -13.05
N CYS A 280 -7.99 -4.80 -11.95
CA CYS A 280 -8.78 -5.65 -11.04
C CYS A 280 -9.77 -4.88 -10.15
N GLY A 281 -9.85 -3.56 -10.27
CA GLY A 281 -10.81 -2.74 -9.56
C GLY A 281 -10.23 -1.82 -8.47
N ALA A 282 -8.91 -1.79 -8.27
CA ALA A 282 -8.29 -0.81 -7.38
C ALA A 282 -8.43 0.61 -7.96
N ASP A 283 -8.71 1.59 -7.09
CA ASP A 283 -8.74 3.01 -7.44
C ASP A 283 -7.34 3.63 -7.33
N ALA A 284 -6.53 3.08 -6.44
CA ALA A 284 -5.13 3.40 -6.28
C ALA A 284 -4.37 2.19 -5.71
N VAL A 285 -3.05 2.30 -5.66
CA VAL A 285 -2.17 1.27 -5.09
C VAL A 285 -1.27 1.84 -4.01
N MET A 286 -0.92 1.01 -3.02
CA MET A 286 0.10 1.32 -2.02
C MET A 286 1.29 0.39 -2.20
N VAL A 287 2.49 0.96 -2.30
CA VAL A 287 3.71 0.25 -2.68
C VAL A 287 4.83 0.50 -1.68
N GLY A 288 5.52 -0.55 -1.27
CA GLY A 288 6.67 -0.48 -0.36
C GLY A 288 7.99 -0.81 -1.06
N SER A 289 8.13 -2.05 -1.53
CA SER A 289 9.41 -2.58 -2.05
C SER A 289 9.97 -1.81 -3.25
N ALA A 290 9.13 -1.33 -4.17
CA ALA A 290 9.60 -0.54 -5.30
C ALA A 290 10.17 0.80 -4.83
N PHE A 291 9.57 1.44 -3.82
CA PHE A 291 10.06 2.70 -3.28
C PHE A 291 11.25 2.55 -2.33
N ALA A 292 11.42 1.39 -1.70
CA ALA A 292 12.65 1.10 -0.98
C ALA A 292 13.90 1.11 -1.88
N LYS A 293 13.72 0.99 -3.21
CA LYS A 293 14.78 1.12 -4.21
C LYS A 293 15.16 2.58 -4.54
N ALA A 294 14.39 3.56 -4.05
CA ALA A 294 14.69 4.97 -4.29
C ALA A 294 15.91 5.42 -3.47
N TYR A 295 16.76 6.27 -4.06
CA TYR A 295 17.89 6.90 -3.35
C TYR A 295 17.41 7.78 -2.19
N GLU A 296 16.21 8.33 -2.27
CA GLU A 296 15.56 9.14 -1.24
C GLU A 296 14.96 8.31 -0.09
N ALA A 297 14.83 6.98 -0.26
CA ALA A 297 14.29 6.12 0.79
C ALA A 297 15.28 5.98 1.97
N PRO A 298 14.84 6.25 3.21
CA PRO A 298 15.74 6.29 4.37
C PRO A 298 16.37 4.94 4.72
N GLY A 299 15.83 3.83 4.21
CA GLY A 299 16.35 2.49 4.38
C GLY A 299 17.49 2.12 3.42
N ALA A 300 17.93 3.02 2.52
CA ALA A 300 19.03 2.83 1.60
C ALA A 300 19.00 1.47 0.87
N GLY A 301 17.87 1.10 0.31
CA GLY A 301 17.67 -0.18 -0.37
C GLY A 301 17.29 -1.35 0.56
N TYR A 302 17.02 -1.08 1.83
CA TYR A 302 16.42 -2.03 2.76
C TYR A 302 15.02 -1.57 3.19
N HIS A 303 14.15 -2.52 3.45
CA HIS A 303 12.88 -2.27 4.14
C HIS A 303 12.49 -3.45 5.02
N TRP A 304 11.55 -3.23 5.94
CA TRP A 304 11.07 -4.24 6.88
C TRP A 304 9.61 -4.01 7.24
N GLY A 305 8.92 -5.09 7.63
CA GLY A 305 7.53 -5.02 8.06
C GLY A 305 7.38 -4.24 9.36
N MET A 306 6.37 -3.39 9.41
CA MET A 306 6.05 -2.59 10.60
C MET A 306 5.08 -3.29 11.56
N ALA A 307 4.24 -4.19 11.05
CA ALA A 307 3.29 -4.95 11.85
C ALA A 307 3.98 -6.10 12.60
N THR A 308 3.54 -6.33 13.83
CA THR A 308 3.93 -7.49 14.63
C THR A 308 2.66 -8.30 14.92
N PRO A 309 2.56 -9.55 14.47
CA PRO A 309 1.35 -10.37 14.70
C PRO A 309 1.04 -10.58 16.17
N HIS A 310 2.07 -10.67 17.01
CA HIS A 310 1.98 -10.80 18.47
C HIS A 310 3.29 -10.33 19.10
N ALA A 311 3.25 -9.87 20.36
CA ALA A 311 4.41 -9.37 21.09
C ALA A 311 5.59 -10.36 21.15
N ASN A 312 5.29 -11.67 21.21
CA ASN A 312 6.31 -12.74 21.27
C ASN A 312 6.72 -13.28 19.89
N LEU A 313 6.13 -12.76 18.79
CA LEU A 313 6.51 -13.14 17.45
C LEU A 313 7.48 -12.11 16.85
N PRO A 314 8.39 -12.54 15.97
CA PRO A 314 9.34 -11.60 15.38
C PRO A 314 8.62 -10.54 14.54
N ARG A 315 9.11 -9.31 14.59
CA ARG A 315 8.74 -8.26 13.65
C ARG A 315 9.19 -8.66 12.24
N GLY A 316 8.57 -8.10 11.22
CA GLY A 316 8.87 -8.41 9.82
C GLY A 316 10.37 -8.37 9.50
N THR A 317 10.79 -9.28 8.65
CA THR A 317 12.19 -9.44 8.22
C THR A 317 12.68 -8.20 7.46
N ARG A 318 13.93 -7.78 7.70
CA ARG A 318 14.60 -6.79 6.86
C ARG A 318 14.96 -7.41 5.50
N ILE A 319 14.43 -6.84 4.44
CA ILE A 319 14.63 -7.26 3.05
C ILE A 319 15.58 -6.28 2.37
N LYS A 320 16.56 -6.78 1.64
CA LYS A 320 17.43 -6.00 0.76
C LYS A 320 16.88 -6.04 -0.66
N VAL A 321 16.52 -4.89 -1.19
CA VAL A 321 16.09 -4.72 -2.60
C VAL A 321 17.13 -3.95 -3.42
N GLY A 322 18.08 -3.28 -2.74
CA GLY A 322 19.08 -2.40 -3.35
C GLY A 322 18.49 -1.06 -3.80
N ALA A 323 19.28 -0.01 -3.77
CA ALA A 323 18.90 1.29 -4.33
C ALA A 323 19.26 1.31 -5.83
N THR A 324 18.30 1.66 -6.70
CA THR A 324 18.47 1.54 -8.17
C THR A 324 18.15 2.82 -8.93
N GLY A 325 17.62 3.86 -8.29
CA GLY A 325 17.29 5.10 -8.98
C GLY A 325 16.69 6.14 -8.03
N SER A 326 16.45 7.35 -8.54
CA SER A 326 15.71 8.36 -7.80
C SER A 326 14.21 8.00 -7.74
N LEU A 327 13.49 8.56 -6.77
CA LEU A 327 12.03 8.42 -6.68
C LEU A 327 11.35 8.88 -7.98
N LYS A 328 11.86 9.95 -8.60
CA LYS A 328 11.38 10.43 -9.89
C LYS A 328 11.58 9.40 -11.00
N GLN A 329 12.74 8.73 -11.06
CA GLN A 329 12.99 7.66 -12.04
C GLN A 329 12.07 6.46 -11.83
N ILE A 330 11.87 6.04 -10.58
CA ILE A 330 10.96 4.94 -10.25
C ILE A 330 9.53 5.27 -10.68
N LEU A 331 9.08 6.50 -10.52
CA LEU A 331 7.74 6.92 -10.90
C LEU A 331 7.60 7.22 -12.39
N PHE A 332 8.50 8.03 -12.96
CA PHE A 332 8.31 8.65 -14.28
C PHE A 332 9.41 8.32 -15.27
N GLY A 333 10.47 7.61 -14.87
CA GLY A 333 11.60 7.31 -15.72
C GLY A 333 12.54 8.50 -15.96
N PRO A 334 13.44 8.43 -16.98
CA PRO A 334 13.61 7.27 -17.87
C PRO A 334 14.05 6.01 -17.14
N ALA A 335 13.58 4.83 -17.60
CA ALA A 335 14.00 3.55 -17.04
C ALA A 335 15.42 3.21 -17.53
N GLU A 336 16.29 2.82 -16.59
CA GLU A 336 17.66 2.35 -16.85
C GLU A 336 17.78 0.83 -16.67
N VAL A 337 16.69 0.20 -16.22
CA VAL A 337 16.57 -1.26 -16.06
C VAL A 337 15.38 -1.77 -16.83
N ASP A 338 15.45 -3.03 -17.30
CA ASP A 338 14.46 -3.66 -18.17
C ASP A 338 13.47 -4.57 -17.43
N ASP A 339 13.48 -4.54 -16.10
CA ASP A 339 12.69 -5.41 -15.24
C ASP A 339 11.28 -4.86 -14.90
N GLY A 340 10.96 -3.64 -15.33
CA GLY A 340 9.69 -2.98 -15.05
C GLY A 340 9.59 -2.33 -13.67
N SER A 341 10.68 -2.27 -12.90
CA SER A 341 10.70 -1.64 -11.56
C SER A 341 10.83 -0.12 -11.58
N GLN A 342 11.12 0.47 -12.74
CA GLN A 342 11.19 1.92 -12.96
C GLN A 342 10.10 2.36 -13.94
N ASN A 343 9.77 3.66 -13.91
CA ASN A 343 8.73 4.28 -14.73
C ASN A 343 7.33 3.66 -14.52
N LEU A 344 6.92 3.55 -13.26
CA LEU A 344 5.63 2.94 -12.90
C LEU A 344 4.44 3.68 -13.50
N VAL A 345 4.48 5.02 -13.53
CA VAL A 345 3.41 5.85 -14.11
C VAL A 345 3.37 5.69 -15.64
N GLY A 346 4.52 5.64 -16.29
CA GLY A 346 4.58 5.35 -17.73
C GLY A 346 4.02 3.97 -18.06
N ALA A 347 4.24 2.97 -17.20
CA ALA A 347 3.62 1.65 -17.37
C ALA A 347 2.09 1.75 -17.27
N ILE A 348 1.55 2.49 -16.29
CA ILE A 348 0.10 2.70 -16.12
C ILE A 348 -0.47 3.37 -17.38
N THR A 349 0.08 4.52 -17.79
CA THR A 349 -0.44 5.30 -18.94
C THR A 349 -0.35 4.53 -20.25
N THR A 350 0.75 3.80 -20.47
CA THR A 350 0.93 2.96 -21.66
C THR A 350 -0.07 1.77 -21.65
N CYS A 351 -0.24 1.11 -20.51
CA CYS A 351 -1.19 0.01 -20.40
C CYS A 351 -2.63 0.49 -20.62
N MET A 352 -3.04 1.60 -19.97
CA MET A 352 -4.34 2.23 -20.17
C MET A 352 -4.55 2.59 -21.65
N GLY A 353 -3.55 3.18 -22.29
CA GLY A 353 -3.59 3.49 -23.71
C GLY A 353 -3.80 2.25 -24.59
N ASN A 354 -3.09 1.15 -24.29
CA ASN A 354 -3.18 -0.11 -25.07
C ASN A 354 -4.50 -0.86 -24.89
N VAL A 355 -5.18 -0.68 -23.75
CA VAL A 355 -6.53 -1.25 -23.56
C VAL A 355 -7.65 -0.28 -23.92
N GLY A 356 -7.33 0.97 -24.31
CA GLY A 356 -8.30 1.97 -24.70
C GLY A 356 -9.04 2.67 -23.57
N ALA A 357 -8.47 2.67 -22.35
CA ALA A 357 -9.05 3.29 -21.17
C ALA A 357 -8.56 4.73 -20.99
N ARG A 358 -9.48 5.71 -20.86
CA ARG A 358 -9.16 7.14 -20.67
C ARG A 358 -8.89 7.51 -19.22
N ASN A 359 -9.43 6.74 -18.27
CA ASN A 359 -9.33 6.99 -16.85
C ASN A 359 -9.34 5.66 -16.08
N ILE A 360 -9.11 5.72 -14.76
CA ILE A 360 -9.06 4.53 -13.92
C ILE A 360 -10.40 3.75 -13.92
N ALA A 361 -11.53 4.42 -13.96
CA ALA A 361 -12.84 3.74 -13.97
C ALA A 361 -13.06 2.94 -15.27
N GLU A 362 -12.63 3.45 -16.43
CA GLU A 362 -12.62 2.69 -17.69
C GLU A 362 -11.58 1.57 -17.65
N PHE A 363 -10.42 1.80 -17.03
CA PHE A 363 -9.37 0.78 -16.88
C PHE A 363 -9.83 -0.42 -16.05
N GLN A 364 -10.67 -0.22 -15.04
CA GLN A 364 -11.29 -1.28 -14.24
C GLN A 364 -12.27 -2.16 -15.03
N GLN A 365 -12.64 -1.78 -16.26
CA GLN A 365 -13.47 -2.58 -17.16
C GLN A 365 -12.65 -3.42 -18.16
N THR A 366 -11.31 -3.39 -18.06
CA THR A 366 -10.42 -4.17 -18.93
C THR A 366 -10.67 -5.65 -18.78
N GLU A 367 -10.72 -6.37 -19.92
CA GLU A 367 -10.81 -7.83 -19.95
C GLU A 367 -9.56 -8.45 -19.32
N ILE A 368 -9.77 -9.40 -18.40
CA ILE A 368 -8.71 -10.11 -17.67
C ILE A 368 -8.82 -11.58 -18.00
N ILE A 369 -7.70 -12.23 -18.27
CA ILE A 369 -7.60 -13.67 -18.48
C ILE A 369 -6.73 -14.32 -17.41
N ILE A 370 -7.04 -15.60 -17.11
CA ILE A 370 -6.18 -16.45 -16.29
C ILE A 370 -5.12 -17.03 -17.19
N ALA A 371 -3.87 -16.69 -16.97
CA ALA A 371 -2.74 -17.02 -17.83
C ALA A 371 -1.51 -17.42 -17.00
N PRO A 372 -1.51 -18.59 -16.34
CA PRO A 372 -0.42 -19.01 -15.46
C PRO A 372 0.92 -19.20 -16.18
N SER A 373 0.90 -19.42 -17.50
CA SER A 373 2.10 -19.55 -18.33
C SER A 373 2.68 -18.23 -18.84
N ILE A 374 2.03 -17.10 -18.60
CA ILE A 374 2.44 -15.79 -19.17
C ILE A 374 3.89 -15.40 -18.82
N LYS A 375 4.38 -15.83 -17.67
CA LYS A 375 5.76 -15.59 -17.25
C LYS A 375 6.79 -16.51 -17.89
N THR A 376 6.37 -17.65 -18.40
CA THR A 376 7.29 -18.68 -18.91
C THR A 376 7.24 -18.82 -20.43
N GLU A 377 6.11 -18.51 -21.06
CA GLU A 377 5.93 -18.60 -22.51
C GLU A 377 6.93 -17.69 -23.24
N GLY A 378 7.81 -18.30 -24.04
CA GLY A 378 8.85 -17.60 -24.79
C GLY A 378 9.93 -16.90 -23.94
N LYS A 379 9.95 -17.09 -22.60
CA LYS A 379 10.82 -16.34 -21.68
C LYS A 379 12.02 -17.15 -21.15
N LEU A 380 12.27 -18.35 -21.72
CA LEU A 380 13.37 -19.22 -21.27
C LEU A 380 14.72 -18.49 -21.26
N PHE A 381 15.04 -17.80 -22.34
CA PHE A 381 16.32 -17.07 -22.46
C PHE A 381 16.40 -15.90 -21.47
N GLN A 382 15.31 -15.17 -21.24
CA GLN A 382 15.28 -14.11 -20.24
C GLN A 382 15.51 -14.65 -18.83
N THR A 383 14.91 -15.80 -18.50
CA THR A 383 15.07 -16.47 -17.22
C THR A 383 16.51 -16.93 -17.00
N VAL A 384 17.12 -17.58 -18.00
CA VAL A 384 18.51 -18.10 -17.93
C VAL A 384 19.52 -16.96 -17.78
N GLN A 385 19.27 -15.83 -18.44
CA GLN A 385 20.14 -14.66 -18.41
C GLN A 385 19.84 -13.67 -17.27
N SER A 386 18.77 -13.92 -16.50
CA SER A 386 18.29 -13.03 -15.42
C SER A 386 18.04 -11.58 -15.89
N VAL A 387 17.44 -11.42 -17.07
CA VAL A 387 17.07 -10.13 -17.67
C VAL A 387 15.57 -10.03 -17.89
N GLY A 388 15.05 -8.82 -18.02
CA GLY A 388 13.63 -8.56 -18.29
C GLY A 388 12.69 -9.28 -17.32
N MET A 389 11.77 -10.09 -17.82
CA MET A 389 10.87 -10.89 -16.98
C MET A 389 11.56 -12.05 -16.24
N GLY A 390 12.81 -12.38 -16.56
CA GLY A 390 13.62 -13.37 -15.86
C GLY A 390 14.29 -12.84 -14.59
N THR A 391 14.26 -11.54 -14.32
CA THR A 391 14.77 -10.96 -13.06
C THR A 391 13.87 -11.35 -11.90
N ARG A 392 14.46 -11.86 -10.82
CA ARG A 392 13.76 -12.30 -9.60
C ARG A 392 13.54 -11.15 -8.62
#